data_d2821bb96b016117eaadbfe2f8393a7a
#
_entry.id   d2821bb96b016117eaadbfe2f8393a7a
#
_cell.length_a   1.000
_cell.length_b   1.000
_cell.length_c   1.000
_cell.angle_alpha   90.00
_cell.angle_beta   90.00
_cell.angle_gamma   90.00
#
_symmetry.space_group_name_H-M   'P 1'
#
loop_
_entity.id
_entity.type
_entity.pdbx_description
1 polymer ?
#
loop_
_entity_poly.entity_id
_entity_poly.type
_entity_poly.pdbx_seq_one_letter_code
_entity_poly.pdbx_strand_id
1 'polypeptide(L)'
;MLQDALAVSFDTHIGHDFIDNASERFDFYQKVEERIPFHLEKLNLITKGGLPKKTLNIALAGTGVGKSLFMCDCAANHMMMGHNVLYITMEMSEEKIAERIDANLLNTSIQDVADMPRDLFEKKIERIRAKTTGTLIVKEYPTASANPNHFRHLLNELHMKKNFAPDIIYVDYLNICASARLKFGANVNSYTYIKSIAE
;
A
#
# COMPACT_ATOMS: atom_id res chain seq x y z
N MET A 1 -14.90 -33.22 -26.48
CA MET A 1 -16.25 -32.76 -26.06
C MET A 1 -16.22 -32.00 -24.72
N LEU A 2 -15.76 -32.58 -23.59
CA LEU A 2 -15.70 -31.84 -22.30
C LEU A 2 -14.56 -30.80 -22.29
N GLN A 3 -13.44 -31.05 -22.94
CA GLN A 3 -12.35 -30.08 -23.09
C GLN A 3 -12.72 -28.92 -24.01
N ASP A 4 -13.54 -29.17 -25.03
CA ASP A 4 -13.99 -28.10 -25.95
C ASP A 4 -15.04 -27.19 -25.27
N ALA A 5 -15.86 -27.76 -24.37
CA ALA A 5 -16.82 -26.96 -23.59
C ALA A 5 -16.14 -26.06 -22.53
N LEU A 6 -14.96 -26.43 -22.03
CA LEU A 6 -14.15 -25.62 -21.12
C LEU A 6 -13.33 -24.53 -21.85
N ALA A 7 -13.15 -24.66 -23.15
CA ALA A 7 -12.46 -23.69 -23.99
C ALA A 7 -13.38 -22.58 -24.53
N VAL A 8 -14.68 -22.67 -24.33
CA VAL A 8 -15.62 -21.58 -24.66
C VAL A 8 -15.47 -20.46 -23.62
N SER A 9 -14.66 -19.48 -23.93
CA SER A 9 -14.60 -18.24 -23.16
C SER A 9 -15.95 -17.52 -23.27
N PHE A 10 -16.59 -17.23 -22.14
CA PHE A 10 -17.76 -16.34 -22.09
C PHE A 10 -17.37 -14.86 -22.24
N ASP A 11 -16.08 -14.58 -22.35
CA ASP A 11 -15.58 -13.25 -22.64
C ASP A 11 -15.77 -12.98 -24.15
N THR A 12 -16.70 -12.11 -24.48
CA THR A 12 -16.97 -11.65 -25.83
C THR A 12 -15.91 -10.68 -26.34
N HIS A 13 -15.01 -10.22 -25.48
CA HIS A 13 -13.95 -9.27 -25.82
C HIS A 13 -12.68 -10.02 -26.27
N ILE A 14 -12.55 -10.29 -27.55
CA ILE A 14 -11.43 -11.06 -28.15
C ILE A 14 -10.21 -10.16 -28.46
N GLY A 15 -10.13 -8.99 -27.84
CA GLY A 15 -9.08 -8.02 -28.10
C GLY A 15 -9.62 -6.70 -28.63
N HIS A 16 -8.71 -5.81 -28.98
CA HIS A 16 -9.02 -4.47 -29.42
C HIS A 16 -8.58 -4.27 -30.89
N ASP A 17 -9.52 -4.08 -31.81
CA ASP A 17 -9.17 -3.73 -33.17
C ASP A 17 -8.60 -2.32 -33.20
N PHE A 18 -7.36 -2.22 -33.69
CA PHE A 18 -6.63 -0.96 -33.60
C PHE A 18 -7.23 0.14 -34.49
N ILE A 19 -7.81 -0.18 -35.60
CA ILE A 19 -8.41 0.82 -36.53
C ILE A 19 -9.87 1.06 -36.13
N ASP A 20 -10.66 0.00 -36.02
CA ASP A 20 -12.10 0.12 -35.81
C ASP A 20 -12.48 0.69 -34.44
N ASN A 21 -11.69 0.39 -33.42
CA ASN A 21 -11.90 0.93 -32.05
C ASN A 21 -11.17 2.26 -31.78
N ALA A 22 -10.86 3.04 -32.81
CA ALA A 22 -10.12 4.30 -32.62
C ALA A 22 -10.87 5.33 -31.75
N SER A 23 -12.19 5.40 -31.85
CA SER A 23 -13.03 6.30 -31.03
C SER A 23 -12.99 5.91 -29.55
N GLU A 24 -13.12 4.61 -29.24
CA GLU A 24 -13.04 4.11 -27.86
C GLU A 24 -11.68 4.43 -27.21
N ARG A 25 -10.59 4.31 -28.00
CA ARG A 25 -9.26 4.69 -27.52
C ARG A 25 -9.15 6.18 -27.25
N PHE A 26 -9.71 7.00 -28.11
CA PHE A 26 -9.71 8.45 -27.91
C PHE A 26 -10.45 8.82 -26.63
N ASP A 27 -11.62 8.25 -26.39
CA ASP A 27 -12.39 8.45 -25.15
C ASP A 27 -11.59 7.99 -23.91
N PHE A 28 -10.87 6.88 -24.02
CA PHE A 28 -9.95 6.42 -22.97
C PHE A 28 -8.82 7.43 -22.70
N TYR A 29 -8.24 8.04 -23.75
CA TYR A 29 -7.17 9.04 -23.59
C TYR A 29 -7.66 10.35 -22.95
N GLN A 30 -8.94 10.68 -23.11
CA GLN A 30 -9.56 11.85 -22.49
C GLN A 30 -10.02 11.58 -21.06
N LYS A 31 -10.05 10.32 -20.63
CA LYS A 31 -10.47 9.95 -19.29
C LYS A 31 -9.44 10.38 -18.28
N VAL A 32 -9.86 11.26 -17.37
CA VAL A 32 -9.02 11.66 -16.22
C VAL A 32 -8.85 10.46 -15.29
N GLU A 33 -7.62 9.99 -15.17
CA GLU A 33 -7.28 8.89 -14.25
C GLU A 33 -7.33 9.40 -12.79
N GLU A 34 -8.12 8.73 -11.96
CA GLU A 34 -8.18 9.04 -10.54
C GLU A 34 -6.87 8.62 -9.86
N ARG A 35 -6.24 9.56 -9.16
CA ARG A 35 -4.96 9.38 -8.49
C ARG A 35 -5.06 9.72 -7.02
N ILE A 36 -4.27 9.06 -6.18
CA ILE A 36 -4.09 9.38 -4.78
C ILE A 36 -2.93 10.35 -4.67
N PRO A 37 -3.17 11.64 -4.32
CA PRO A 37 -2.12 12.64 -4.29
C PRO A 37 -1.21 12.46 -3.07
N PHE A 38 0.05 12.81 -3.20
CA PHE A 38 0.94 13.00 -2.06
C PHE A 38 0.67 14.36 -1.37
N HIS A 39 1.02 14.49 -0.09
CA HIS A 39 1.08 15.79 0.57
C HIS A 39 2.30 16.62 0.09
N LEU A 40 3.27 15.99 -0.58
CA LEU A 40 4.47 16.61 -1.12
C LEU A 40 4.22 17.10 -2.55
N GLU A 41 4.14 18.41 -2.73
CA GLU A 41 3.82 19.06 -4.00
C GLU A 41 4.75 18.64 -5.14
N LYS A 42 6.07 18.54 -4.87
CA LYS A 42 7.04 18.11 -5.89
C LYS A 42 6.79 16.69 -6.37
N LEU A 43 6.36 15.77 -5.50
CA LEU A 43 6.01 14.41 -5.91
C LEU A 43 4.74 14.40 -6.77
N ASN A 44 3.75 15.21 -6.44
CA ASN A 44 2.55 15.36 -7.27
C ASN A 44 2.89 15.90 -8.65
N LEU A 45 3.80 16.86 -8.74
CA LEU A 45 4.25 17.37 -10.02
C LEU A 45 4.91 16.28 -10.88
N ILE A 46 5.84 15.51 -10.29
CA ILE A 46 6.57 14.43 -10.97
C ILE A 46 5.63 13.29 -11.37
N THR A 47 4.71 12.91 -10.50
CA THR A 47 3.76 11.81 -10.71
C THR A 47 2.47 12.23 -11.44
N LYS A 48 2.39 13.50 -11.88
CA LYS A 48 1.20 14.06 -12.53
C LYS A 48 -0.08 13.89 -11.72
N GLY A 49 0.00 14.23 -10.43
CA GLY A 49 -1.14 14.25 -9.52
C GLY A 49 -1.20 13.11 -8.51
N GLY A 50 -0.18 12.26 -8.40
CA GLY A 50 -0.11 11.21 -7.38
C GLY A 50 -0.04 9.79 -7.92
N LEU A 51 -0.40 8.84 -7.09
CA LEU A 51 -0.36 7.40 -7.39
C LEU A 51 -1.63 6.96 -8.14
N PRO A 52 -1.52 6.37 -9.34
CA PRO A 52 -2.67 5.81 -10.03
C PRO A 52 -3.19 4.56 -9.30
N LYS A 53 -4.51 4.32 -9.38
CA LYS A 53 -5.13 3.12 -8.83
C LYS A 53 -4.65 1.84 -9.54
N LYS A 54 -4.66 0.72 -8.84
CA LYS A 54 -4.29 -0.62 -9.36
C LYS A 54 -2.86 -0.70 -9.89
N THR A 55 -1.93 0.06 -9.32
CA THR A 55 -0.52 0.04 -9.69
C THR A 55 0.35 -0.37 -8.51
N LEU A 56 1.49 -1.00 -8.82
CA LEU A 56 2.56 -1.24 -7.88
C LEU A 56 3.58 -0.11 -8.00
N ASN A 57 3.81 0.62 -6.92
CA ASN A 57 4.79 1.70 -6.85
C ASN A 57 5.89 1.30 -5.87
N ILE A 58 7.14 1.48 -6.24
CA ILE A 58 8.29 1.05 -5.44
C ILE A 58 9.11 2.27 -5.03
N ALA A 59 9.23 2.50 -3.72
CA ALA A 59 10.17 3.45 -3.16
C ALA A 59 11.53 2.76 -2.97
N LEU A 60 12.53 3.16 -3.75
CA LEU A 60 13.87 2.62 -3.68
C LEU A 60 14.78 3.56 -2.89
N ALA A 61 15.38 3.05 -1.82
CA ALA A 61 16.37 3.77 -1.02
C ALA A 61 17.39 2.81 -0.41
N GLY A 62 18.60 3.28 -0.21
CA GLY A 62 19.62 2.55 0.54
C GLY A 62 19.27 2.37 2.01
N THR A 63 20.04 1.55 2.70
CA THR A 63 19.88 1.35 4.16
C THR A 63 20.14 2.65 4.91
N GLY A 64 19.28 2.98 5.88
CA GLY A 64 19.42 4.17 6.72
C GLY A 64 19.05 5.52 6.07
N VAL A 65 18.67 5.55 4.80
CA VAL A 65 18.29 6.78 4.07
C VAL A 65 16.92 7.33 4.47
N GLY A 66 16.09 6.52 5.15
CA GLY A 66 14.79 6.96 5.65
C GLY A 66 13.58 6.42 4.88
N LYS A 67 13.71 5.29 4.16
CA LYS A 67 12.60 4.66 3.42
C LYS A 67 11.34 4.49 4.28
N SER A 68 11.47 3.84 5.45
CA SER A 68 10.34 3.60 6.35
C SER A 68 9.77 4.90 6.93
N LEU A 69 10.61 5.91 7.19
CA LEU A 69 10.13 7.24 7.61
C LEU A 69 9.30 7.90 6.52
N PHE A 70 9.76 7.88 5.29
CA PHE A 70 9.01 8.38 4.13
C PHE A 70 7.67 7.64 3.96
N MET A 71 7.65 6.32 4.12
CA MET A 71 6.43 5.54 4.01
C MET A 71 5.46 5.84 5.16
N CYS A 72 5.94 6.00 6.40
CA CYS A 72 5.14 6.41 7.55
C CYS A 72 4.55 7.82 7.35
N ASP A 73 5.35 8.75 6.85
CA ASP A 73 4.93 10.11 6.54
C ASP A 73 3.82 10.13 5.46
N CYS A 74 4.02 9.41 4.36
CA CYS A 74 2.99 9.28 3.33
C CYS A 74 1.72 8.60 3.85
N ALA A 75 1.84 7.53 4.65
CA ALA A 75 0.70 6.81 5.21
C ALA A 75 -0.13 7.70 6.14
N ALA A 76 0.53 8.46 7.03
CA ALA A 76 -0.10 9.42 7.93
C ALA A 76 -0.88 10.48 7.14
N ASN A 77 -0.24 11.07 6.12
CA ASN A 77 -0.86 12.13 5.32
C ASN A 77 -1.99 11.60 4.43
N HIS A 78 -1.88 10.40 3.83
CA HIS A 78 -2.99 9.79 3.09
C HIS A 78 -4.21 9.53 3.99
N MET A 79 -4.00 9.06 5.23
CA MET A 79 -5.08 8.96 6.21
C MET A 79 -5.69 10.33 6.50
N MET A 80 -4.88 11.38 6.68
CA MET A 80 -5.38 12.75 6.91
C MET A 80 -6.15 13.32 5.72
N MET A 81 -5.86 12.86 4.49
CA MET A 81 -6.61 13.19 3.27
C MET A 81 -7.93 12.41 3.13
N GLY A 82 -8.26 11.54 4.08
CA GLY A 82 -9.51 10.79 4.10
C GLY A 82 -9.42 9.38 3.47
N HIS A 83 -8.23 8.91 3.11
CA HIS A 83 -8.04 7.57 2.55
C HIS A 83 -7.95 6.50 3.65
N ASN A 84 -8.42 5.31 3.31
CA ASN A 84 -8.19 4.10 4.11
C ASN A 84 -6.82 3.52 3.78
N VAL A 85 -5.95 3.46 4.75
CA VAL A 85 -4.55 3.05 4.60
C VAL A 85 -4.27 1.77 5.37
N LEU A 86 -3.68 0.77 4.70
CA LEU A 86 -3.15 -0.41 5.34
C LEU A 86 -1.62 -0.36 5.26
N TYR A 87 -0.95 -0.40 6.41
CA TYR A 87 0.51 -0.46 6.51
C TYR A 87 0.93 -1.84 7.00
N ILE A 88 1.62 -2.60 6.17
CA ILE A 88 2.17 -3.92 6.50
C ILE A 88 3.66 -3.76 6.76
N THR A 89 4.09 -4.12 7.97
CA THR A 89 5.50 -4.11 8.34
C THR A 89 6.02 -5.53 8.59
N MET A 90 7.24 -5.80 8.16
CA MET A 90 7.95 -7.07 8.43
C MET A 90 9.35 -6.84 9.03
N GLU A 91 9.72 -5.59 9.25
CA GLU A 91 11.00 -5.20 9.83
C GLU A 91 10.83 -4.66 11.25
N MET A 92 9.75 -3.93 11.49
CA MET A 92 9.49 -3.24 12.75
C MET A 92 8.15 -3.67 13.33
N SER A 93 8.00 -3.57 14.66
CA SER A 93 6.72 -3.84 15.32
C SER A 93 5.65 -2.80 14.98
N GLU A 94 4.38 -3.18 15.16
CA GLU A 94 3.23 -2.28 14.96
C GLU A 94 3.38 -1.00 15.77
N GLU A 95 3.85 -1.11 17.02
CA GLU A 95 4.04 0.01 17.93
C GLU A 95 5.14 0.96 17.45
N LYS A 96 6.24 0.43 16.88
CA LYS A 96 7.33 1.25 16.37
C LYS A 96 6.96 2.00 15.09
N ILE A 97 6.11 1.44 14.26
CA ILE A 97 5.52 2.15 13.13
C ILE A 97 4.52 3.20 13.62
N ALA A 98 3.66 2.84 14.60
CA ALA A 98 2.70 3.78 15.19
C ALA A 98 3.40 4.98 15.84
N GLU A 99 4.48 4.77 16.58
CA GLU A 99 5.30 5.84 17.20
C GLU A 99 5.81 6.86 16.15
N ARG A 100 6.24 6.39 14.97
CA ARG A 100 6.67 7.28 13.87
C ARG A 100 5.51 8.05 13.25
N ILE A 101 4.37 7.39 13.09
CA ILE A 101 3.15 8.00 12.57
C ILE A 101 2.63 9.05 13.55
N ASP A 102 2.60 8.74 14.87
CA ASP A 102 2.20 9.67 15.91
C ASP A 102 3.11 10.89 15.93
N ALA A 103 4.43 10.71 15.90
CA ALA A 103 5.39 11.82 15.85
C ALA A 103 5.12 12.75 14.67
N ASN A 104 4.81 12.19 13.50
CA ASN A 104 4.45 12.95 12.30
C ASN A 104 3.13 13.73 12.50
N LEU A 105 2.05 13.03 12.88
CA LEU A 105 0.71 13.62 13.05
C LEU A 105 0.65 14.67 14.15
N LEU A 106 1.43 14.49 15.21
CA LEU A 106 1.51 15.39 16.36
C LEU A 106 2.52 16.53 16.15
N ASN A 107 3.28 16.48 15.04
CA ASN A 107 4.37 17.41 14.72
C ASN A 107 5.35 17.57 15.90
N THR A 108 5.87 16.44 16.39
CA THR A 108 6.76 16.38 17.55
C THR A 108 7.82 15.30 17.34
N SER A 109 8.87 15.29 18.17
CA SER A 109 9.88 14.23 18.08
C SER A 109 9.35 12.89 18.63
N ILE A 110 9.92 11.78 18.20
CA ILE A 110 9.58 10.44 18.73
C ILE A 110 9.81 10.39 20.24
N GLN A 111 10.87 11.04 20.75
CA GLN A 111 11.18 11.12 22.15
C GLN A 111 10.09 11.85 22.94
N ASP A 112 9.64 12.99 22.43
CA ASP A 112 8.58 13.79 23.07
C ASP A 112 7.22 13.08 23.05
N VAL A 113 6.97 12.18 22.08
CA VAL A 113 5.77 11.31 22.09
C VAL A 113 5.83 10.36 23.29
N ALA A 114 6.98 9.71 23.50
CA ALA A 114 7.17 8.76 24.61
C ALA A 114 7.06 9.42 25.99
N ASP A 115 7.52 10.68 26.11
CA ASP A 115 7.49 11.43 27.38
C ASP A 115 6.17 12.20 27.58
N MET A 116 5.25 12.14 26.60
CA MET A 116 3.99 12.91 26.64
C MET A 116 3.03 12.38 27.71
N PRO A 117 2.43 13.24 28.55
CA PRO A 117 1.35 12.82 29.45
C PRO A 117 0.18 12.22 28.69
N ARG A 118 -0.36 11.10 29.17
CA ARG A 118 -1.45 10.36 28.54
C ARG A 118 -2.64 11.24 28.16
N ASP A 119 -3.10 12.08 29.08
CA ASP A 119 -4.26 12.96 28.84
C ASP A 119 -4.02 13.93 27.68
N LEU A 120 -2.78 14.39 27.52
CA LEU A 120 -2.40 15.29 26.42
C LEU A 120 -2.35 14.52 25.10
N PHE A 121 -1.78 13.32 25.11
CA PHE A 121 -1.76 12.43 23.95
C PHE A 121 -3.17 12.14 23.45
N GLU A 122 -4.05 11.65 24.33
CA GLU A 122 -5.44 11.32 24.00
C GLU A 122 -6.19 12.54 23.41
N LYS A 123 -6.04 13.74 24.01
CA LYS A 123 -6.63 14.97 23.49
C LYS A 123 -6.12 15.33 22.08
N LYS A 124 -4.84 15.11 21.81
CA LYS A 124 -4.27 15.37 20.48
C LYS A 124 -4.81 14.37 19.45
N ILE A 125 -4.90 13.07 19.80
CA ILE A 125 -5.47 12.04 18.94
C ILE A 125 -6.95 12.31 18.62
N GLU A 126 -7.75 12.73 19.59
CA GLU A 126 -9.15 13.13 19.34
C GLU A 126 -9.27 14.31 18.38
N ARG A 127 -8.34 15.28 18.43
CA ARG A 127 -8.29 16.37 17.44
C ARG A 127 -7.95 15.88 16.04
N ILE A 128 -7.08 14.89 15.91
CA ILE A 128 -6.77 14.24 14.62
C ILE A 128 -8.00 13.51 14.11
N ARG A 129 -8.64 12.70 14.96
CA ARG A 129 -9.88 11.98 14.64
C ARG A 129 -10.98 12.89 14.10
N ALA A 130 -11.12 14.09 14.68
CA ALA A 130 -12.12 15.06 14.24
C ALA A 130 -11.80 15.71 12.88
N LYS A 131 -10.57 15.59 12.37
CA LYS A 131 -10.12 16.23 11.13
C LYS A 131 -10.11 15.32 9.92
N THR A 132 -10.24 14.01 10.09
CA THR A 132 -10.20 13.06 8.98
C THR A 132 -11.29 12.02 9.08
N THR A 133 -11.77 11.54 7.93
CA THR A 133 -12.61 10.35 7.79
C THR A 133 -11.79 9.11 7.43
N GLY A 134 -10.51 9.30 7.13
CA GLY A 134 -9.59 8.23 6.79
C GLY A 134 -9.24 7.34 7.98
N THR A 135 -8.88 6.12 7.70
CA THR A 135 -8.48 5.13 8.69
C THR A 135 -7.11 4.57 8.33
N LEU A 136 -6.24 4.39 9.32
CA LEU A 136 -4.96 3.73 9.13
C LEU A 136 -4.87 2.50 10.03
N ILE A 137 -4.57 1.35 9.42
CA ILE A 137 -4.34 0.09 10.12
C ILE A 137 -2.90 -0.33 9.87
N VAL A 138 -2.17 -0.59 10.94
CA VAL A 138 -0.82 -1.17 10.90
C VAL A 138 -0.91 -2.65 11.22
N LYS A 139 -0.25 -3.49 10.43
CA LYS A 139 -0.18 -4.94 10.65
C LYS A 139 1.26 -5.42 10.55
N GLU A 140 1.75 -6.04 11.60
CA GLU A 140 3.05 -6.69 11.65
C GLU A 140 2.95 -8.15 11.19
N TYR A 141 3.94 -8.58 10.43
CA TYR A 141 4.26 -9.98 10.19
C TYR A 141 5.72 -10.24 10.51
N PRO A 142 6.08 -11.38 11.08
CA PRO A 142 7.48 -11.75 11.25
C PRO A 142 8.22 -11.78 9.90
N THR A 143 9.49 -11.42 9.90
CA THR A 143 10.35 -11.43 8.72
C THR A 143 10.27 -12.77 7.98
N ALA A 144 10.14 -12.74 6.67
CA ALA A 144 10.03 -13.89 5.77
C ALA A 144 8.84 -14.84 6.04
N SER A 145 7.84 -14.41 6.83
CA SER A 145 6.67 -15.25 7.14
C SER A 145 5.47 -14.97 6.24
N ALA A 146 5.34 -13.76 5.71
CA ALA A 146 4.17 -13.35 4.94
C ALA A 146 4.46 -13.28 3.42
N ASN A 147 3.52 -13.77 2.66
CA ASN A 147 3.51 -13.76 1.21
C ASN A 147 2.19 -13.14 0.70
N PRO A 148 1.99 -12.94 -0.62
CA PRO A 148 0.77 -12.33 -1.14
C PRO A 148 -0.54 -13.02 -0.74
N ASN A 149 -0.55 -14.34 -0.47
CA ASN A 149 -1.75 -15.04 -0.01
C ASN A 149 -2.13 -14.64 1.42
N HIS A 150 -1.15 -14.41 2.29
CA HIS A 150 -1.40 -13.89 3.64
C HIS A 150 -1.99 -12.47 3.57
N PHE A 151 -1.51 -11.64 2.64
CA PHE A 151 -2.06 -10.29 2.45
C PHE A 151 -3.50 -10.34 1.93
N ARG A 152 -3.82 -11.23 0.98
CA ARG A 152 -5.21 -11.43 0.53
C ARG A 152 -6.12 -11.90 1.67
N HIS A 153 -5.64 -12.82 2.49
CA HIS A 153 -6.38 -13.28 3.66
C HIS A 153 -6.63 -12.14 4.66
N LEU A 154 -5.60 -11.35 4.98
CA LEU A 154 -5.72 -10.16 5.83
C LEU A 154 -6.77 -9.18 5.29
N LEU A 155 -6.75 -8.88 3.99
CA LEU A 155 -7.72 -7.99 3.36
C LEU A 155 -9.16 -8.50 3.52
N ASN A 156 -9.38 -9.80 3.31
CA ASN A 156 -10.68 -10.43 3.51
C ASN A 156 -11.14 -10.35 4.99
N GLU A 157 -10.23 -10.60 5.94
CA GLU A 157 -10.54 -10.46 7.37
C GLU A 157 -10.87 -9.03 7.77
N LEU A 158 -10.11 -8.05 7.28
CA LEU A 158 -10.36 -6.63 7.53
C LEU A 158 -11.70 -6.20 6.95
N HIS A 159 -12.03 -6.67 5.75
CA HIS A 159 -13.32 -6.38 5.14
C HIS A 159 -14.49 -6.99 5.96
N MET A 160 -14.39 -8.28 6.30
CA MET A 160 -15.46 -8.98 7.02
C MET A 160 -15.63 -8.51 8.47
N LYS A 161 -14.51 -8.29 9.19
CA LYS A 161 -14.55 -8.01 10.64
C LYS A 161 -14.67 -6.52 10.96
N LYS A 162 -14.15 -5.65 10.10
CA LYS A 162 -14.08 -4.20 10.35
C LYS A 162 -14.75 -3.35 9.28
N ASN A 163 -15.34 -3.97 8.25
CA ASN A 163 -15.85 -3.28 7.06
C ASN A 163 -14.81 -2.31 6.47
N PHE A 164 -13.54 -2.73 6.49
CA PHE A 164 -12.41 -1.93 6.07
C PHE A 164 -11.89 -2.43 4.71
N ALA A 165 -11.87 -1.53 3.74
CA ALA A 165 -11.24 -1.74 2.43
C ALA A 165 -10.20 -0.63 2.23
N PRO A 166 -8.90 -0.94 2.11
CA PRO A 166 -7.88 0.07 1.92
C PRO A 166 -7.89 0.63 0.49
N ASP A 167 -7.70 1.95 0.38
CA ASP A 167 -7.43 2.64 -0.89
C ASP A 167 -5.97 2.48 -1.29
N ILE A 168 -5.09 2.38 -0.30
CA ILE A 168 -3.64 2.23 -0.48
C ILE A 168 -3.05 1.26 0.55
N ILE A 169 -2.09 0.44 0.09
CA ILE A 169 -1.38 -0.52 0.93
C ILE A 169 0.11 -0.21 0.87
N TYR A 170 0.72 0.00 2.02
CA TYR A 170 2.16 0.08 2.20
C TYR A 170 2.72 -1.26 2.63
N VAL A 171 3.84 -1.69 2.06
CA VAL A 171 4.54 -2.93 2.44
C VAL A 171 6.01 -2.60 2.73
N ASP A 172 6.40 -2.66 3.97
CA ASP A 172 7.75 -2.33 4.43
C ASP A 172 8.49 -3.59 4.93
N TYR A 173 9.31 -4.21 4.10
CA TYR A 173 9.64 -3.94 2.72
C TYR A 173 9.68 -5.25 1.91
N LEU A 174 9.64 -5.12 0.59
CA LEU A 174 9.45 -6.22 -0.35
C LEU A 174 10.47 -7.37 -0.20
N ASN A 175 11.75 -7.05 0.00
CA ASN A 175 12.83 -8.05 -0.01
C ASN A 175 12.76 -9.05 1.15
N ILE A 176 12.02 -8.75 2.22
CA ILE A 176 11.82 -9.64 3.37
C ILE A 176 10.44 -10.32 3.36
N CYS A 177 9.66 -10.15 2.30
CA CYS A 177 8.47 -10.95 2.06
C CYS A 177 8.85 -12.39 1.69
N ALA A 178 7.97 -13.33 2.01
CA ALA A 178 8.08 -14.68 1.50
C ALA A 178 7.52 -14.77 0.07
N SER A 179 8.14 -15.59 -0.77
CA SER A 179 7.57 -15.93 -2.07
C SER A 179 6.44 -16.96 -1.92
N ALA A 180 5.33 -16.77 -2.64
CA ALA A 180 4.29 -17.78 -2.75
C ALA A 180 4.64 -18.89 -3.78
N ARG A 181 5.64 -18.62 -4.65
CA ARG A 181 6.02 -19.50 -5.77
C ARG A 181 7.29 -20.33 -5.50
N LEU A 182 8.23 -19.77 -4.73
CA LEU A 182 9.52 -20.38 -4.42
C LEU A 182 9.60 -20.72 -2.94
N LYS A 183 10.09 -21.93 -2.63
CA LYS A 183 10.38 -22.31 -1.25
C LYS A 183 11.57 -21.49 -0.73
N PHE A 184 11.53 -21.13 0.55
CA PHE A 184 12.66 -20.53 1.24
C PHE A 184 13.89 -21.48 1.15
N GLY A 185 15.07 -20.93 0.77
CA GLY A 185 16.27 -21.74 0.56
C GLY A 185 16.40 -22.37 -0.82
N ALA A 186 15.49 -22.12 -1.76
CA ALA A 186 15.70 -22.49 -3.14
C ALA A 186 17.00 -21.85 -3.67
N ASN A 187 17.80 -22.62 -4.40
CA ASN A 187 19.07 -22.15 -4.96
C ASN A 187 18.85 -21.22 -6.16
N VAL A 188 18.26 -20.04 -5.88
CA VAL A 188 17.96 -18.99 -6.86
C VAL A 188 18.68 -17.70 -6.48
N ASN A 189 19.04 -16.91 -7.46
CA ASN A 189 19.63 -15.61 -7.20
C ASN A 189 18.60 -14.62 -6.59
N SER A 190 19.08 -13.58 -5.93
CA SER A 190 18.25 -12.58 -5.26
C SER A 190 17.25 -11.89 -6.22
N TYR A 191 17.64 -11.65 -7.46
CA TYR A 191 16.75 -11.06 -8.48
C TYR A 191 15.55 -11.96 -8.76
N THR A 192 15.78 -13.25 -9.02
CA THR A 192 14.72 -14.22 -9.29
C THR A 192 13.79 -14.38 -8.08
N TYR A 193 14.35 -14.34 -6.86
CA TYR A 193 13.56 -14.41 -5.63
C TYR A 193 12.64 -13.18 -5.49
N ILE A 194 13.19 -11.96 -5.60
CA ILE A 194 12.41 -10.72 -5.49
C ILE A 194 11.34 -10.64 -6.59
N LYS A 195 11.70 -11.00 -7.82
CA LYS A 195 10.74 -11.09 -8.92
C LYS A 195 9.57 -12.02 -8.58
N SER A 196 9.83 -13.19 -8.00
CA SER A 196 8.79 -14.15 -7.60
C SER A 196 7.86 -13.68 -6.47
N ILE A 197 8.25 -12.64 -5.72
CA ILE A 197 7.40 -12.00 -4.71
C ILE A 197 6.48 -10.97 -5.37
N ALA A 198 7.00 -10.21 -6.35
CA ALA A 198 6.29 -9.12 -7.00
C ALA A 198 5.23 -9.59 -8.03
N GLU A 199 5.41 -10.80 -8.60
CA GLU A 199 4.48 -11.46 -9.53
C GLU A 199 3.38 -12.23 -8.80
#